data_b2bea7642756c3da9332278123d134bb
#
_entry.id   b2bea7642756c3da9332278123d134bb
#
_cell.length_a   1.000
_cell.length_b   1.000
_cell.length_c   1.000
_cell.angle_alpha   90.00
_cell.angle_beta   90.00
_cell.angle_gamma   90.00
#
_symmetry.space_group_name_H-M   'P 1'
#
loop_
_entity.id
_entity.type
_entity.pdbx_description
1 polymer ?
#
loop_
_entity_poly.entity_id
_entity_poly.type
_entity_poly.pdbx_seq_one_letter_code
_entity_poly.pdbx_strand_id
1 'polypeptide(L)'
;MLIRFKAMPTEHVRVLQAGAPDAYGMTPERKISDGDGVPCRHCLKNVRAGESYLILAHRPFPRLQPYAETGPIFLHAEPCQRAEESDVLPELFRPTPDYILRGYGSDDRIVYGTGAVVPTHQICGRAHELLGRDDIAYLHMRSARNNCYQCRIERG
;
A
#
# COMPACT_ATOMS: atom_id res chain seq x y z
N MET A 1 -2.29 21.99 5.58
CA MET A 1 -1.54 21.00 4.79
C MET A 1 -2.51 19.90 4.36
N LEU A 2 -2.51 19.57 3.09
CA LEU A 2 -3.26 18.41 2.58
C LEU A 2 -2.41 17.14 2.68
N ILE A 3 -3.06 16.01 2.87
CA ILE A 3 -2.44 14.69 2.74
C ILE A 3 -2.96 14.02 1.47
N ARG A 4 -2.23 13.02 0.96
CA ARG A 4 -2.65 12.24 -0.19
C ARG A 4 -2.41 10.74 0.07
N PHE A 5 -3.49 9.97 -0.01
CA PHE A 5 -3.41 8.51 -0.10
C PHE A 5 -3.09 8.15 -1.55
N LYS A 6 -2.05 7.36 -1.75
CA LYS A 6 -1.54 7.02 -3.08
C LYS A 6 -1.48 5.52 -3.29
N ALA A 7 -2.18 5.06 -4.31
CA ALA A 7 -2.07 3.69 -4.82
C ALA A 7 -0.75 3.48 -5.56
N MET A 8 -0.39 2.23 -5.82
CA MET A 8 0.79 1.89 -6.62
C MET A 8 0.76 2.59 -7.98
N PRO A 9 1.92 3.05 -8.49
CA PRO A 9 2.01 3.66 -9.81
C PRO A 9 1.62 2.68 -10.93
N THR A 10 0.85 3.16 -11.89
CA THR A 10 0.36 2.34 -13.02
C THR A 10 1.49 1.69 -13.82
N GLU A 11 2.58 2.41 -14.08
CA GLU A 11 3.73 1.87 -14.82
C GLU A 11 4.29 0.61 -14.16
N HIS A 12 4.46 0.63 -12.84
CA HIS A 12 4.94 -0.52 -12.09
C HIS A 12 3.95 -1.69 -12.16
N VAL A 13 2.66 -1.40 -12.02
CA VAL A 13 1.61 -2.42 -12.04
C VAL A 13 1.51 -3.08 -13.42
N ARG A 14 1.57 -2.31 -14.48
CA ARG A 14 1.44 -2.84 -15.86
C ARG A 14 2.54 -3.83 -16.22
N VAL A 15 3.78 -3.57 -15.83
CA VAL A 15 4.88 -4.54 -16.10
C VAL A 15 4.69 -5.84 -15.32
N LEU A 16 4.20 -5.77 -14.08
CA LEU A 16 3.89 -6.96 -13.27
C LEU A 16 2.72 -7.75 -13.89
N GLN A 17 1.67 -7.08 -14.35
CA GLN A 17 0.55 -7.71 -15.05
C GLN A 17 0.97 -8.36 -16.38
N ALA A 18 2.01 -7.83 -17.01
CA ALA A 18 2.59 -8.39 -18.23
C ALA A 18 3.59 -9.54 -17.96
N GLY A 19 3.83 -9.91 -16.71
CA GLY A 19 4.68 -11.04 -16.35
C GLY A 19 6.10 -10.68 -15.92
N ALA A 20 6.43 -9.39 -15.71
CA ALA A 20 7.72 -8.99 -15.16
C ALA A 20 7.95 -9.63 -13.78
N PRO A 21 9.22 -9.94 -13.42
CA PRO A 21 9.53 -10.52 -12.13
C PRO A 21 9.21 -9.55 -10.98
N ASP A 22 8.80 -10.11 -9.85
CA ASP A 22 8.53 -9.37 -8.63
C ASP A 22 9.84 -8.99 -7.88
N ALA A 23 9.71 -8.48 -6.66
CA ALA A 23 10.87 -8.04 -5.87
C ALA A 23 11.83 -9.18 -5.49
N TYR A 24 11.40 -10.44 -5.58
CA TYR A 24 12.26 -11.62 -5.39
C TYR A 24 12.78 -12.21 -6.70
N GLY A 25 12.51 -11.57 -7.84
CA GLY A 25 12.88 -12.10 -9.14
C GLY A 25 11.99 -13.25 -9.63
N MET A 26 10.81 -13.41 -9.04
CA MET A 26 9.87 -14.48 -9.36
C MET A 26 8.71 -13.96 -10.18
N THR A 27 8.17 -14.79 -11.06
CA THR A 27 6.93 -14.49 -11.78
C THR A 27 5.77 -14.42 -10.80
N PRO A 28 4.94 -13.34 -10.82
CA PRO A 28 3.74 -13.27 -10.01
C PRO A 28 2.84 -14.49 -10.19
N GLU A 29 2.32 -15.00 -9.07
CA GLU A 29 1.36 -16.11 -9.12
C GLU A 29 -0.02 -15.58 -9.56
N ARG A 30 -0.73 -16.37 -10.35
CA ARG A 30 -2.07 -16.01 -10.83
C ARG A 30 -3.11 -16.94 -10.23
N LYS A 31 -4.16 -16.37 -9.65
CA LYS A 31 -5.29 -17.10 -9.06
C LYS A 31 -6.62 -16.45 -9.42
N ILE A 32 -7.69 -17.19 -9.20
CA ILE A 32 -9.07 -16.69 -9.35
C ILE A 32 -9.57 -16.30 -7.98
N SER A 33 -10.13 -15.09 -7.86
CA SER A 33 -10.70 -14.59 -6.63
C SER A 33 -12.00 -15.33 -6.26
N ASP A 34 -12.17 -15.61 -4.98
CA ASP A 34 -13.44 -16.04 -4.41
C ASP A 34 -14.35 -14.86 -4.00
N GLY A 35 -13.83 -13.62 -4.15
CA GLY A 35 -14.55 -12.38 -3.82
C GLY A 35 -14.33 -11.90 -2.40
N ASP A 36 -13.58 -12.61 -1.59
CA ASP A 36 -13.36 -12.28 -0.17
C ASP A 36 -11.90 -11.90 0.10
N GLY A 37 -11.70 -10.65 0.55
CA GLY A 37 -10.42 -10.20 1.08
C GLY A 37 -9.26 -10.17 0.08
N VAL A 38 -9.50 -9.81 -1.18
CA VAL A 38 -8.45 -9.69 -2.21
C VAL A 38 -8.32 -8.22 -2.67
N PRO A 39 -7.74 -7.33 -1.84
CA PRO A 39 -7.61 -5.91 -2.18
C PRO A 39 -6.49 -5.68 -3.19
N CYS A 40 -6.81 -5.05 -4.32
CA CYS A 40 -5.85 -4.62 -5.33
C CYS A 40 -5.16 -3.32 -4.91
N ARG A 41 -3.82 -3.30 -4.87
CA ARG A 41 -3.01 -2.13 -4.46
C ARG A 41 -2.97 -1.02 -5.51
N HIS A 42 -3.56 -1.25 -6.67
CA HIS A 42 -3.59 -0.26 -7.77
C HIS A 42 -4.93 0.48 -7.85
N CYS A 43 -6.03 -0.24 -7.94
CA CYS A 43 -7.35 0.40 -8.02
C CYS A 43 -7.99 0.64 -6.64
N LEU A 44 -7.41 0.08 -5.56
CA LEU A 44 -7.93 0.13 -4.19
C LEU A 44 -9.37 -0.36 -4.08
N LYS A 45 -9.67 -1.44 -4.81
CA LYS A 45 -10.93 -2.19 -4.75
C LYS A 45 -10.61 -3.67 -4.61
N ASN A 46 -11.52 -4.41 -3.99
CA ASN A 46 -11.41 -5.86 -3.96
C ASN A 46 -11.58 -6.46 -5.36
N VAL A 47 -10.78 -7.47 -5.66
CA VAL A 47 -10.95 -8.28 -6.87
C VAL A 47 -12.21 -9.13 -6.70
N ARG A 48 -13.16 -9.00 -7.61
CA ARG A 48 -14.46 -9.69 -7.54
C ARG A 48 -14.30 -11.19 -7.71
N ALA A 49 -15.25 -11.94 -7.16
CA ALA A 49 -15.33 -13.38 -7.40
C ALA A 49 -15.34 -13.69 -8.89
N GLY A 50 -14.50 -14.65 -9.30
CA GLY A 50 -14.35 -15.06 -10.69
C GLY A 50 -13.32 -14.28 -11.50
N GLU A 51 -12.87 -13.12 -11.03
CA GLU A 51 -11.79 -12.36 -11.67
C GLU A 51 -10.43 -12.88 -11.23
N SER A 52 -9.44 -12.77 -12.13
CA SER A 52 -8.07 -13.17 -11.85
C SER A 52 -7.32 -12.11 -11.06
N TYR A 53 -6.46 -12.54 -10.16
CA TYR A 53 -5.54 -11.66 -9.44
C TYR A 53 -4.14 -12.25 -9.37
N LEU A 54 -3.19 -11.37 -9.08
CA LEU A 54 -1.79 -11.72 -8.89
C LEU A 54 -1.46 -11.71 -7.40
N ILE A 55 -0.62 -12.66 -6.99
CA ILE A 55 0.08 -12.66 -5.70
C ILE A 55 1.55 -12.48 -6.00
N LEU A 56 2.17 -11.48 -5.43
CA LEU A 56 3.56 -11.16 -5.69
C LEU A 56 4.25 -10.51 -4.50
N ALA A 57 5.57 -10.60 -4.47
CA ALA A 57 6.40 -9.89 -3.50
C ALA A 57 6.59 -8.44 -3.95
N HIS A 58 6.26 -7.50 -3.08
CA HIS A 58 6.39 -6.07 -3.34
C HIS A 58 7.32 -5.42 -2.32
N ARG A 59 8.29 -4.65 -2.83
CA ARG A 59 9.15 -3.79 -2.04
C ARG A 59 8.77 -2.35 -2.33
N PRO A 60 8.05 -1.67 -1.43
CA PRO A 60 7.61 -0.28 -1.65
C PRO A 60 8.71 0.74 -1.32
N PHE A 61 9.94 0.46 -1.73
CA PHE A 61 11.12 1.31 -1.55
C PHE A 61 11.98 1.23 -2.81
N PRO A 62 12.61 2.36 -3.25
CA PRO A 62 13.30 2.38 -4.54
C PRO A 62 14.61 1.58 -4.56
N ARG A 63 15.23 1.35 -3.38
CA ARG A 63 16.54 0.69 -3.27
C ARG A 63 16.57 -0.32 -2.14
N LEU A 64 17.41 -1.34 -2.28
CA LEU A 64 17.74 -2.24 -1.19
C LEU A 64 18.55 -1.50 -0.12
N GLN A 65 18.12 -1.59 1.10
CA GLN A 65 18.79 -1.11 2.31
C GLN A 65 18.09 -1.79 3.51
N PRO A 66 18.64 -1.74 4.72
CA PRO A 66 18.12 -2.54 5.84
C PRO A 66 16.63 -2.37 6.14
N TYR A 67 16.03 -1.23 5.81
CA TYR A 67 14.61 -0.93 6.08
C TYR A 67 13.68 -1.24 4.89
N ALA A 68 14.22 -1.71 3.78
CA ALA A 68 13.45 -2.01 2.57
C ALA A 68 12.69 -3.33 2.70
N GLU A 69 11.65 -3.35 3.52
CA GLU A 69 10.79 -4.51 3.71
C GLU A 69 10.13 -4.92 2.41
N THR A 70 10.04 -6.23 2.20
CA THR A 70 9.38 -6.86 1.06
C THR A 70 8.36 -7.85 1.58
N GLY A 71 7.16 -7.85 1.03
CA GLY A 71 6.11 -8.76 1.44
C GLY A 71 5.05 -8.95 0.38
N PRO A 72 4.09 -9.87 0.61
CA PRO A 72 3.08 -10.20 -0.38
C PRO A 72 2.06 -9.07 -0.53
N ILE A 73 1.64 -8.84 -1.78
CA ILE A 73 0.51 -7.98 -2.12
C ILE A 73 -0.35 -8.65 -3.19
N PHE A 74 -1.55 -8.10 -3.38
CA PHE A 74 -2.45 -8.49 -4.46
C PHE A 74 -2.63 -7.36 -5.46
N LEU A 75 -2.79 -7.74 -6.74
CA LEU A 75 -3.18 -6.86 -7.83
C LEU A 75 -4.22 -7.59 -8.68
N HIS A 76 -5.10 -6.86 -9.37
CA HIS A 76 -5.82 -7.46 -10.50
C HIS A 76 -4.80 -8.02 -11.48
N ALA A 77 -5.06 -9.21 -12.03
CA ALA A 77 -4.21 -9.78 -13.08
C ALA A 77 -4.38 -9.06 -14.42
N GLU A 78 -5.58 -8.57 -14.69
CA GLU A 78 -5.90 -7.76 -15.87
C GLU A 78 -5.79 -6.27 -15.56
N PRO A 79 -5.52 -5.41 -16.56
CA PRO A 79 -5.44 -3.98 -16.36
C PRO A 79 -6.68 -3.39 -15.65
N CYS A 80 -6.44 -2.57 -14.64
CA CYS A 80 -7.46 -1.84 -13.91
C CYS A 80 -7.09 -0.37 -13.82
N GLN A 81 -8.05 0.49 -13.50
CA GLN A 81 -7.82 1.91 -13.34
C GLN A 81 -7.20 2.21 -11.98
N ARG A 82 -6.10 2.98 -11.94
CA ARG A 82 -5.50 3.44 -10.70
C ARG A 82 -6.51 4.24 -9.88
N ALA A 83 -6.55 3.98 -8.58
CA ALA A 83 -7.32 4.82 -7.67
C ALA A 83 -6.80 6.27 -7.71
N GLU A 84 -7.72 7.22 -7.73
CA GLU A 84 -7.38 8.62 -7.63
C GLU A 84 -6.74 8.94 -6.29
N GLU A 85 -5.81 9.88 -6.28
CA GLU A 85 -5.23 10.39 -5.04
C GLU A 85 -6.30 11.10 -4.24
N SER A 86 -6.39 10.78 -2.97
CA SER A 86 -7.44 11.28 -2.09
C SER A 86 -6.87 11.87 -0.81
N ASP A 87 -7.49 12.91 -0.31
CA ASP A 87 -7.21 13.50 1.01
C ASP A 87 -8.06 12.87 2.13
N VAL A 88 -8.95 11.95 1.76
CA VAL A 88 -9.74 11.15 2.69
C VAL A 88 -9.38 9.68 2.59
N LEU A 89 -9.62 8.92 3.66
CA LEU A 89 -9.34 7.49 3.68
C LEU A 89 -10.16 6.78 2.58
N PRO A 90 -9.51 6.05 1.67
CA PRO A 90 -10.21 5.27 0.65
C PRO A 90 -11.21 4.28 1.25
N GLU A 91 -12.33 4.07 0.56
CA GLU A 91 -13.42 3.22 1.04
C GLU A 91 -13.01 1.79 1.35
N LEU A 92 -12.09 1.25 0.56
CA LEU A 92 -11.54 -0.10 0.77
C LEU A 92 -11.11 -0.35 2.22
N PHE A 93 -10.58 0.67 2.88
CA PHE A 93 -9.97 0.53 4.20
C PHE A 93 -10.95 0.74 5.35
N ARG A 94 -12.12 1.30 5.09
CA ARG A 94 -13.09 1.68 6.12
C ARG A 94 -13.64 0.52 6.95
N PRO A 95 -13.92 -0.67 6.38
CA PRO A 95 -14.49 -1.78 7.15
C PRO A 95 -13.54 -2.39 8.19
N THR A 96 -12.22 -2.25 8.02
CA THR A 96 -11.23 -2.79 8.95
C THR A 96 -11.06 -1.87 10.14
N PRO A 97 -10.98 -2.39 11.39
CA PRO A 97 -11.02 -1.55 12.60
C PRO A 97 -9.77 -0.72 12.81
N ASP A 98 -8.60 -1.17 12.32
CA ASP A 98 -7.32 -0.51 12.56
C ASP A 98 -6.28 -0.89 11.51
N TYR A 99 -5.23 -0.08 11.42
CA TYR A 99 -4.07 -0.29 10.56
C TYR A 99 -2.80 0.17 11.26
N ILE A 100 -1.66 -0.34 10.84
CA ILE A 100 -0.37 0.21 11.22
C ILE A 100 -0.10 1.43 10.35
N LEU A 101 0.28 2.56 10.98
CA LEU A 101 0.93 3.69 10.30
C LEU A 101 2.37 3.76 10.77
N ARG A 102 3.28 4.01 9.83
CA ARG A 102 4.70 4.13 10.11
C ARG A 102 5.31 5.22 9.24
N GLY A 103 6.07 6.13 9.86
CA GLY A 103 6.71 7.24 9.18
C GLY A 103 8.12 6.89 8.70
N TYR A 104 8.47 7.40 7.53
CA TYR A 104 9.78 7.25 6.91
C TYR A 104 10.41 8.60 6.59
N GLY A 105 11.71 8.69 6.76
CA GLY A 105 12.50 9.85 6.35
C GLY A 105 12.76 9.86 4.83
N SER A 106 13.42 10.92 4.36
CA SER A 106 13.83 11.05 2.95
C SER A 106 14.86 9.99 2.52
N ASP A 107 15.48 9.32 3.47
CA ASP A 107 16.41 8.20 3.26
C ASP A 107 15.69 6.83 3.19
N ASP A 108 14.38 6.81 3.18
CA ASP A 108 13.52 5.61 3.17
C ASP A 108 13.68 4.71 4.41
N ARG A 109 14.12 5.27 5.52
CA ARG A 109 14.27 4.55 6.80
C ARG A 109 13.19 4.95 7.78
N ILE A 110 12.82 4.02 8.65
CA ILE A 110 11.82 4.26 9.69
C ILE A 110 12.29 5.42 10.59
N VAL A 111 11.40 6.39 10.78
CA VAL A 111 11.54 7.37 11.85
C VAL A 111 10.94 6.74 13.12
N TYR A 112 11.77 6.32 14.04
CA TYR A 112 11.36 5.63 15.24
C TYR A 112 10.45 6.52 16.11
N GLY A 113 9.48 5.88 16.77
CA GLY A 113 8.45 6.56 17.56
C GLY A 113 7.21 6.96 16.74
N THR A 114 7.21 6.74 15.41
CA THR A 114 6.05 7.05 14.55
C THR A 114 5.12 5.86 14.33
N GLY A 115 5.64 4.63 14.44
CA GLY A 115 4.88 3.40 14.20
C GLY A 115 3.86 3.13 15.30
N ALA A 116 2.62 2.89 14.91
CA ALA A 116 1.55 2.52 15.84
C ALA A 116 0.41 1.81 15.09
N VAL A 117 -0.33 1.00 15.83
CA VAL A 117 -1.66 0.53 15.41
C VAL A 117 -2.66 1.65 15.67
N VAL A 118 -3.28 2.14 14.62
CA VAL A 118 -4.15 3.32 14.65
C VAL A 118 -5.57 2.91 14.30
N PRO A 119 -6.57 3.25 15.13
CA PRO A 119 -7.97 3.03 14.78
C PRO A 119 -8.31 3.70 13.45
N THR A 120 -9.08 3.03 12.61
CA THR A 120 -9.36 3.46 11.24
C THR A 120 -9.91 4.89 11.16
N HIS A 121 -10.79 5.28 12.10
CA HIS A 121 -11.34 6.64 12.14
C HIS A 121 -10.34 7.73 12.56
N GLN A 122 -9.16 7.35 13.05
CA GLN A 122 -8.09 8.26 13.47
C GLN A 122 -6.95 8.38 12.44
N ILE A 123 -6.97 7.57 11.38
CA ILE A 123 -5.86 7.50 10.41
C ILE A 123 -5.56 8.86 9.79
N CYS A 124 -6.57 9.57 9.30
CA CYS A 124 -6.36 10.88 8.68
C CYS A 124 -5.75 11.89 9.67
N GLY A 125 -6.26 11.94 10.89
CA GLY A 125 -5.72 12.81 11.94
C GLY A 125 -4.27 12.48 12.28
N ARG A 126 -3.97 11.20 12.47
CA ARG A 126 -2.59 10.75 12.74
C ARG A 126 -1.64 11.01 11.56
N ALA A 127 -2.12 10.84 10.34
CA ALA A 127 -1.33 11.16 9.15
C ALA A 127 -1.00 12.65 9.06
N HIS A 128 -1.96 13.52 9.33
CA HIS A 128 -1.71 14.96 9.41
C HIS A 128 -0.68 15.33 10.47
N GLU A 129 -0.80 14.76 11.67
CA GLU A 129 0.15 14.99 12.76
C GLU A 129 1.57 14.59 12.37
N LEU A 130 1.74 13.38 11.86
CA LEU A 130 3.06 12.86 11.48
C LEU A 130 3.66 13.63 10.30
N LEU A 131 2.88 13.88 9.26
CA LEU A 131 3.37 14.61 8.09
C LEU A 131 3.59 16.10 8.34
N GLY A 132 3.13 16.62 9.48
CA GLY A 132 3.49 17.95 9.96
C GLY A 132 4.94 18.08 10.46
N ARG A 133 5.63 16.95 10.68
CA ARG A 133 7.02 16.93 11.12
C ARG A 133 7.98 17.01 9.91
N ASP A 134 9.06 17.76 10.05
CA ASP A 134 10.04 17.95 8.98
C ASP A 134 10.89 16.70 8.69
N ASP A 135 11.05 15.83 9.69
CA ASP A 135 11.85 14.61 9.57
C ASP A 135 11.10 13.45 8.88
N ILE A 136 9.81 13.61 8.62
CA ILE A 136 8.99 12.59 7.96
C ILE A 136 8.72 13.01 6.52
N ALA A 137 9.14 12.18 5.57
CA ALA A 137 8.90 12.38 4.14
C ALA A 137 7.55 11.79 3.71
N TYR A 138 7.22 10.60 4.21
CA TYR A 138 5.98 9.89 3.88
C TYR A 138 5.62 8.85 4.95
N LEU A 139 4.41 8.31 4.85
CA LEU A 139 3.94 7.22 5.68
C LEU A 139 3.60 6.01 4.82
N HIS A 140 3.77 4.81 5.38
CA HIS A 140 3.12 3.60 4.87
C HIS A 140 2.00 3.18 5.81
N MET A 141 0.86 2.82 5.21
CA MET A 141 -0.24 2.16 5.89
C MET A 141 -0.15 0.66 5.62
N ARG A 142 -0.20 -0.13 6.68
CA ARG A 142 -0.04 -1.59 6.65
C ARG A 142 -1.18 -2.25 7.43
N SER A 143 -1.55 -3.47 7.06
CA SER A 143 -2.56 -4.21 7.81
C SER A 143 -2.05 -4.55 9.21
N ALA A 144 -2.88 -4.35 10.24
CA ALA A 144 -2.47 -4.60 11.62
C ALA A 144 -2.33 -6.10 11.92
N ARG A 145 -3.09 -6.96 11.23
CA ARG A 145 -3.06 -8.41 11.43
C ARG A 145 -1.94 -9.11 10.68
N ASN A 146 -1.69 -8.73 9.44
CA ASN A 146 -0.75 -9.43 8.55
C ASN A 146 0.50 -8.62 8.20
N ASN A 147 0.57 -7.35 8.63
CA ASN A 147 1.67 -6.45 8.31
C ASN A 147 1.90 -6.25 6.80
N CYS A 148 0.86 -6.44 5.98
CA CYS A 148 0.97 -6.23 4.53
C CYS A 148 0.84 -4.76 4.17
N TYR A 149 1.69 -4.30 3.25
CA TYR A 149 1.61 -2.96 2.68
C TYR A 149 0.24 -2.72 2.03
N GLN A 150 -0.36 -1.57 2.30
CA GLN A 150 -1.65 -1.17 1.74
C GLN A 150 -1.51 0.03 0.80
N CYS A 151 -1.01 1.14 1.28
CA CYS A 151 -0.79 2.33 0.47
C CYS A 151 0.22 3.28 1.13
N ARG A 152 0.67 4.25 0.36
CA ARG A 152 1.51 5.36 0.80
C ARG A 152 0.64 6.57 1.12
N ILE A 153 1.05 7.34 2.11
CA ILE A 153 0.44 8.64 2.42
C ILE A 153 1.55 9.68 2.45
N GLU A 154 1.33 10.78 1.77
CA GLU A 154 2.31 11.87 1.75
C GLU A 154 1.62 13.25 1.70
N ARG A 155 2.41 14.33 1.77
CA ARG A 155 1.91 15.69 1.61
C ARG A 155 1.34 15.88 0.21
N GLY A 156 0.21 16.56 0.12
CA GLY A 156 -0.42 16.92 -1.15
C GLY A 156 0.14 18.18 -1.78
#